data_21a9667421e7c0ca1b09e5192c9b3296
#
_entry.id   21a9667421e7c0ca1b09e5192c9b3296
#
_cell.length_a   1.000
_cell.length_b   1.000
_cell.length_c   1.000
_cell.angle_alpha   90.00
_cell.angle_beta   90.00
_cell.angle_gamma   90.00
#
_symmetry.space_group_name_H-M   'P 1'
#
loop_
_entity.id
_entity.type
_entity.pdbx_description
1 polymer ?
#
loop_
_entity_poly.entity_id
_entity_poly.type
_entity_poly.pdbx_seq_one_letter_code
_entity_poly.pdbx_strand_id
1 'polypeptide(L)'
;MKVLKIIGKVFGFIILAIITLILATYGIIAYQTSRTQIDYQDEITEYSEKYNVDPILTASIVKVESDFDNDAKSHQGAQGLMQLLDETARHSAEVVGIDYYPEKLNDIDYNLNLGVGYYNYLYNYYNNRKLALAAYNGGVGNVDKWIKQGIIDKNNPDISKIPFDETRQYVTKVEATYDVYKTFYKDSLPDNNTLTNLEQLSYNNFM
;
A
#
# COMPACT_ATOMS: atom_id res chain seq x y z
N MET A 1 41.09 38.25 26.15
CA MET A 1 40.31 38.52 24.93
C MET A 1 40.35 37.41 23.88
N LYS A 2 41.50 36.85 23.46
CA LYS A 2 41.56 35.78 22.42
C LYS A 2 40.84 34.51 22.83
N VAL A 3 41.00 34.02 24.07
CA VAL A 3 40.39 32.78 24.59
C VAL A 3 38.84 32.90 24.59
N LEU A 4 38.29 34.02 25.01
CA LEU A 4 36.82 34.25 25.02
C LEU A 4 36.22 34.18 23.60
N LYS A 5 36.95 34.72 22.60
CA LYS A 5 36.55 34.62 21.18
C LYS A 5 36.59 33.20 20.63
N ILE A 6 37.51 32.39 21.07
CA ILE A 6 37.64 30.97 20.68
C ILE A 6 36.45 30.20 21.30
N ILE A 7 36.18 30.36 22.60
CA ILE A 7 35.07 29.76 23.30
C ILE A 7 33.73 30.11 22.61
N GLY A 8 33.53 31.36 22.26
CA GLY A 8 32.32 31.80 21.54
C GLY A 8 32.16 31.13 20.16
N LYS A 9 33.27 30.95 19.40
CA LYS A 9 33.23 30.25 18.11
C LYS A 9 32.91 28.77 18.29
N VAL A 10 33.55 28.07 19.26
CA VAL A 10 33.26 26.67 19.56
C VAL A 10 31.81 26.48 19.97
N PHE A 11 31.29 27.35 20.83
CA PHE A 11 29.88 27.32 21.24
C PHE A 11 28.93 27.54 20.06
N GLY A 12 29.24 28.47 19.16
CA GLY A 12 28.49 28.71 17.92
C GLY A 12 28.48 27.48 17.00
N PHE A 13 29.63 26.80 16.85
CA PHE A 13 29.70 25.55 16.09
C PHE A 13 28.87 24.43 16.71
N ILE A 14 28.86 24.26 18.03
CA ILE A 14 28.06 23.27 18.73
C ILE A 14 26.58 23.55 18.52
N ILE A 15 26.12 24.80 18.67
CA ILE A 15 24.73 25.18 18.41
C ILE A 15 24.33 24.87 16.96
N LEU A 16 25.17 25.25 16.00
CA LEU A 16 24.90 24.97 14.58
C LEU A 16 24.79 23.45 14.31
N ALA A 17 25.69 22.64 14.89
CA ALA A 17 25.64 21.19 14.76
C ALA A 17 24.37 20.60 15.36
N ILE A 18 23.90 21.11 16.51
CA ILE A 18 22.63 20.66 17.12
C ILE A 18 21.45 21.04 16.22
N ILE A 19 21.41 22.27 15.71
CA ILE A 19 20.33 22.70 14.81
C ILE A 19 20.30 21.84 13.54
N THR A 20 21.46 21.57 12.92
CA THR A 20 21.51 20.72 11.72
C THR A 20 21.04 19.30 12.01
N LEU A 21 21.38 18.73 13.17
CA LEU A 21 20.92 17.40 13.58
C LEU A 21 19.39 17.39 13.78
N ILE A 22 18.83 18.40 14.44
CA ILE A 22 17.37 18.53 14.63
C ILE A 22 16.66 18.64 13.28
N LEU A 23 17.16 19.47 12.36
CA LEU A 23 16.57 19.62 11.03
C LEU A 23 16.67 18.31 10.22
N ALA A 24 17.78 17.60 10.32
CA ALA A 24 17.95 16.31 9.65
C ALA A 24 16.99 15.25 10.21
N THR A 25 16.86 15.14 11.54
CA THR A 25 15.91 14.22 12.17
C THR A 25 14.46 14.56 11.83
N TYR A 26 14.11 15.85 11.85
CA TYR A 26 12.79 16.29 11.41
C TYR A 26 12.51 15.94 9.94
N GLY A 27 13.48 16.16 9.06
CA GLY A 27 13.37 15.78 7.64
C GLY A 27 13.19 14.27 7.43
N ILE A 28 13.90 13.44 8.20
CA ILE A 28 13.74 11.98 8.15
C ILE A 28 12.35 11.57 8.64
N ILE A 29 11.89 12.12 9.77
CA ILE A 29 10.57 11.82 10.31
C ILE A 29 9.48 12.25 9.32
N ALA A 30 9.53 13.47 8.79
CA ALA A 30 8.57 13.95 7.81
C ALA A 30 8.54 13.08 6.54
N TYR A 31 9.71 12.68 6.05
CA TYR A 31 9.82 11.76 4.90
C TYR A 31 9.22 10.39 5.19
N GLN A 32 9.48 9.81 6.37
CA GLN A 32 8.88 8.52 6.76
C GLN A 32 7.37 8.63 6.92
N THR A 33 6.88 9.69 7.58
CA THR A 33 5.44 9.90 7.78
C THR A 33 4.72 10.03 6.43
N SER A 34 5.26 10.81 5.48
CA SER A 34 4.65 10.96 4.16
C SER A 34 4.58 9.64 3.37
N ARG A 35 5.49 8.70 3.61
CA ARG A 35 5.49 7.38 2.96
C ARG A 35 4.56 6.36 3.60
N THR A 36 4.18 6.58 4.84
CA THR A 36 3.29 5.69 5.60
C THR A 36 1.86 6.20 5.66
N GLN A 37 1.58 7.41 5.16
CA GLN A 37 0.22 7.92 5.07
C GLN A 37 -0.64 7.01 4.20
N ILE A 38 -1.84 6.71 4.69
CA ILE A 38 -2.86 5.93 4.00
C ILE A 38 -4.07 6.85 3.85
N ASP A 39 -4.50 7.08 2.62
CA ASP A 39 -5.73 7.79 2.32
C ASP A 39 -6.89 6.79 2.17
N TYR A 40 -8.13 7.24 2.24
CA TYR A 40 -9.36 6.41 2.11
C TYR A 40 -9.45 5.28 3.13
N GLN A 41 -9.04 5.54 4.38
CA GLN A 41 -8.94 4.50 5.42
C GLN A 41 -10.29 3.87 5.76
N ASP A 42 -11.34 4.68 5.82
CA ASP A 42 -12.69 4.21 6.14
C ASP A 42 -13.22 3.29 5.05
N GLU A 43 -13.10 3.70 3.78
CA GLU A 43 -13.53 2.92 2.63
C GLU A 43 -12.70 1.63 2.46
N ILE A 44 -11.37 1.73 2.63
CA ILE A 44 -10.50 0.55 2.62
C ILE A 44 -10.89 -0.43 3.73
N THR A 45 -11.19 0.07 4.92
CA THR A 45 -11.61 -0.78 6.05
C THR A 45 -12.95 -1.44 5.74
N GLU A 46 -13.95 -0.68 5.28
CA GLU A 46 -15.28 -1.19 4.94
C GLU A 46 -15.21 -2.35 3.95
N TYR A 47 -14.55 -2.15 2.79
CA TYR A 47 -14.48 -3.20 1.77
C TYR A 47 -13.57 -4.37 2.16
N SER A 48 -12.54 -4.12 2.98
CA SER A 48 -11.72 -5.19 3.52
C SER A 48 -12.50 -6.08 4.48
N GLU A 49 -13.27 -5.51 5.40
CA GLU A 49 -14.14 -6.27 6.31
C GLU A 49 -15.22 -7.02 5.54
N LYS A 50 -15.86 -6.36 4.55
CA LYS A 50 -16.87 -6.98 3.69
C LYS A 50 -16.40 -8.28 3.04
N TYR A 51 -15.13 -8.32 2.60
CA TYR A 51 -14.54 -9.48 1.91
C TYR A 51 -13.59 -10.28 2.78
N ASN A 52 -13.50 -10.01 4.09
CA ASN A 52 -12.59 -10.69 5.03
C ASN A 52 -11.13 -10.67 4.55
N VAL A 53 -10.68 -9.51 4.08
CA VAL A 53 -9.28 -9.22 3.72
C VAL A 53 -8.67 -8.33 4.80
N ASP A 54 -7.38 -8.49 5.11
CA ASP A 54 -6.67 -7.59 6.04
C ASP A 54 -6.65 -6.15 5.47
N PRO A 55 -7.22 -5.14 6.16
CA PRO A 55 -7.25 -3.75 5.68
C PRO A 55 -5.85 -3.19 5.37
N ILE A 56 -4.84 -3.62 6.12
CA ILE A 56 -3.44 -3.22 5.89
C ILE A 56 -2.92 -3.80 4.57
N LEU A 57 -3.33 -5.02 4.23
CA LEU A 57 -2.99 -5.60 2.93
C LEU A 57 -3.70 -4.88 1.79
N THR A 58 -4.98 -4.56 1.94
CA THR A 58 -5.72 -3.76 0.94
C THR A 58 -5.04 -2.41 0.72
N ALA A 59 -4.72 -1.68 1.79
CA ALA A 59 -3.99 -0.42 1.70
C ALA A 59 -2.63 -0.57 1.01
N SER A 60 -1.94 -1.70 1.24
CA SER A 60 -0.65 -1.99 0.60
C SER A 60 -0.79 -2.24 -0.91
N ILE A 61 -1.88 -2.91 -1.33
CA ILE A 61 -2.22 -3.09 -2.75
C ILE A 61 -2.50 -1.72 -3.37
N VAL A 62 -3.40 -0.92 -2.80
CA VAL A 62 -3.74 0.42 -3.28
C VAL A 62 -2.50 1.31 -3.39
N LYS A 63 -1.61 1.28 -2.38
CA LYS A 63 -0.34 2.03 -2.42
C LYS A 63 0.53 1.66 -3.61
N VAL A 64 0.64 0.38 -3.92
CA VAL A 64 1.50 -0.10 -5.02
C VAL A 64 0.84 0.12 -6.39
N GLU A 65 -0.48 0.02 -6.47
CA GLU A 65 -1.24 0.18 -7.72
C GLU A 65 -1.35 1.65 -8.16
N SER A 66 -1.74 2.54 -7.27
CA SER A 66 -2.07 3.93 -7.61
C SER A 66 -1.38 4.98 -6.74
N ASP A 67 -0.68 4.60 -5.67
CA ASP A 67 -0.22 5.55 -4.65
C ASP A 67 -1.38 6.37 -4.04
N PHE A 68 -2.57 5.74 -3.92
CA PHE A 68 -3.85 6.36 -3.52
C PHE A 68 -4.39 7.41 -4.50
N ASP A 69 -3.89 7.48 -5.73
CA ASP A 69 -4.45 8.35 -6.77
C ASP A 69 -5.70 7.69 -7.38
N ASN A 70 -6.88 8.22 -7.02
CA ASN A 70 -8.16 7.72 -7.53
C ASN A 70 -8.34 7.93 -9.04
N ASP A 71 -7.66 8.92 -9.61
CA ASP A 71 -7.72 9.23 -11.04
C ASP A 71 -6.62 8.52 -11.85
N ALA A 72 -5.82 7.67 -11.18
CA ALA A 72 -4.73 6.94 -11.80
C ALA A 72 -5.21 6.12 -13.01
N LYS A 73 -4.51 6.26 -14.12
CA LYS A 73 -4.75 5.50 -15.34
C LYS A 73 -3.46 5.01 -15.96
N SER A 74 -3.34 3.70 -16.10
CA SER A 74 -2.14 3.11 -16.71
C SER A 74 -2.16 3.21 -18.24
N HIS A 75 -1.00 3.01 -18.88
CA HIS A 75 -0.90 2.92 -20.34
C HIS A 75 -1.70 1.74 -20.92
N GLN A 76 -1.95 0.70 -20.14
CA GLN A 76 -2.75 -0.46 -20.52
C GLN A 76 -4.25 -0.25 -20.29
N GLY A 77 -4.65 0.91 -19.71
CA GLY A 77 -6.02 1.27 -19.46
C GLY A 77 -6.57 0.81 -18.11
N ALA A 78 -5.73 0.35 -17.18
CA ALA A 78 -6.15 0.09 -15.82
C ALA A 78 -6.52 1.40 -15.10
N GLN A 79 -7.53 1.39 -14.24
CA GLN A 79 -8.13 2.59 -13.65
C GLN A 79 -8.37 2.48 -12.15
N GLY A 80 -8.29 3.63 -11.48
CA GLY A 80 -8.68 3.84 -10.10
C GLY A 80 -7.69 3.29 -9.07
N LEU A 81 -8.10 3.29 -7.81
CA LEU A 81 -7.25 2.96 -6.66
C LEU A 81 -6.57 1.59 -6.76
N MET A 82 -7.28 0.58 -7.28
CA MET A 82 -6.79 -0.80 -7.38
C MET A 82 -6.42 -1.19 -8.82
N GLN A 83 -6.29 -0.21 -9.72
CA GLN A 83 -5.81 -0.36 -11.11
C GLN A 83 -6.47 -1.53 -11.85
N LEU A 84 -7.79 -1.49 -11.94
CA LEU A 84 -8.55 -2.54 -12.62
C LEU A 84 -8.59 -2.32 -14.13
N LEU A 85 -8.20 -3.32 -14.90
CA LEU A 85 -8.48 -3.40 -16.33
C LEU A 85 -9.97 -3.67 -16.58
N ASP A 86 -10.52 -3.21 -17.68
CA ASP A 86 -11.94 -3.40 -18.04
C ASP A 86 -12.40 -4.86 -17.96
N GLU A 87 -11.60 -5.78 -18.50
CA GLU A 87 -11.90 -7.21 -18.47
C GLU A 87 -11.88 -7.77 -17.04
N THR A 88 -10.87 -7.38 -16.24
CA THR A 88 -10.76 -7.78 -14.84
C THR A 88 -11.91 -7.24 -14.02
N ALA A 89 -12.25 -5.96 -14.20
CA ALA A 89 -13.36 -5.32 -13.48
C ALA A 89 -14.72 -5.95 -13.81
N ARG A 90 -14.95 -6.30 -15.07
CA ARG A 90 -16.15 -7.03 -15.50
C ARG A 90 -16.25 -8.39 -14.83
N HIS A 91 -15.17 -9.17 -14.88
CA HIS A 91 -15.12 -10.46 -14.19
C HIS A 91 -15.29 -10.31 -12.67
N SER A 92 -14.66 -9.29 -12.09
CA SER A 92 -14.81 -8.98 -10.67
C SER A 92 -16.26 -8.65 -10.31
N ALA A 93 -16.97 -7.88 -11.13
CA ALA A 93 -18.40 -7.58 -10.91
C ALA A 93 -19.24 -8.85 -10.89
N GLU A 94 -18.97 -9.81 -11.78
CA GLU A 94 -19.60 -11.15 -11.76
C GLU A 94 -19.28 -11.89 -10.46
N VAL A 95 -18.03 -11.89 -10.02
CA VAL A 95 -17.57 -12.55 -8.79
C VAL A 95 -18.25 -11.98 -7.55
N VAL A 96 -18.36 -10.66 -7.45
CA VAL A 96 -18.95 -9.99 -6.28
C VAL A 96 -20.49 -9.84 -6.38
N GLY A 97 -21.08 -10.18 -7.52
CA GLY A 97 -22.53 -10.23 -7.72
C GLY A 97 -23.18 -8.86 -7.91
N ILE A 98 -22.50 -7.93 -8.59
CA ILE A 98 -23.03 -6.60 -8.91
C ILE A 98 -22.98 -6.34 -10.42
N ASP A 99 -23.76 -5.33 -10.88
CA ASP A 99 -23.72 -4.90 -12.27
C ASP A 99 -22.39 -4.20 -12.59
N TYR A 100 -21.91 -4.40 -13.81
CA TYR A 100 -20.70 -3.78 -14.30
C TYR A 100 -20.97 -2.43 -14.95
N TYR A 101 -20.27 -1.37 -14.46
CA TYR A 101 -20.36 0.01 -14.96
C TYR A 101 -18.94 0.55 -15.22
N PRO A 102 -18.44 0.50 -16.48
CA PRO A 102 -17.07 0.93 -16.77
C PRO A 102 -16.79 2.40 -16.45
N GLU A 103 -17.81 3.26 -16.52
CA GLU A 103 -17.71 4.68 -16.17
C GLU A 103 -17.52 4.94 -14.67
N LYS A 104 -17.74 3.93 -13.83
CA LYS A 104 -17.55 4.01 -12.37
C LYS A 104 -16.20 3.48 -11.88
N LEU A 105 -15.29 3.12 -12.78
CA LEU A 105 -13.99 2.56 -12.36
C LEU A 105 -13.12 3.55 -11.57
N ASN A 106 -13.37 4.84 -11.65
CA ASN A 106 -12.75 5.87 -10.83
C ASN A 106 -13.59 6.28 -9.60
N ASP A 107 -14.77 5.66 -9.38
CA ASP A 107 -15.50 5.80 -8.13
C ASP A 107 -14.82 4.96 -7.05
N ILE A 108 -14.52 5.57 -5.91
CA ILE A 108 -13.71 4.96 -4.83
C ILE A 108 -14.38 3.68 -4.33
N ASP A 109 -15.66 3.77 -3.96
CA ASP A 109 -16.42 2.66 -3.42
C ASP A 109 -16.55 1.53 -4.43
N TYR A 110 -16.84 1.88 -5.68
CA TYR A 110 -17.00 0.89 -6.74
C TYR A 110 -15.67 0.19 -7.06
N ASN A 111 -14.57 0.93 -7.15
CA ASN A 111 -13.25 0.39 -7.45
C ASN A 111 -12.75 -0.53 -6.32
N LEU A 112 -12.87 -0.09 -5.06
CA LEU A 112 -12.51 -0.91 -3.90
C LEU A 112 -13.40 -2.16 -3.79
N ASN A 113 -14.71 -2.02 -4.00
CA ASN A 113 -15.64 -3.15 -3.99
C ASN A 113 -15.21 -4.24 -4.98
N LEU A 114 -14.89 -3.86 -6.20
CA LEU A 114 -14.43 -4.78 -7.23
C LEU A 114 -13.05 -5.35 -6.92
N GLY A 115 -12.09 -4.48 -6.62
CA GLY A 115 -10.68 -4.86 -6.46
C GLY A 115 -10.43 -5.76 -5.24
N VAL A 116 -11.02 -5.41 -4.09
CA VAL A 116 -10.89 -6.23 -2.85
C VAL A 116 -11.64 -7.55 -3.01
N GLY A 117 -12.84 -7.51 -3.61
CA GLY A 117 -13.60 -8.72 -3.88
C GLY A 117 -12.87 -9.66 -4.83
N TYR A 118 -12.24 -9.14 -5.88
CA TYR A 118 -11.40 -9.93 -6.79
C TYR A 118 -10.17 -10.49 -6.11
N TYR A 119 -9.47 -9.68 -5.30
CA TYR A 119 -8.35 -10.19 -4.51
C TYR A 119 -8.76 -11.34 -3.58
N ASN A 120 -9.90 -11.21 -2.87
CA ASN A 120 -10.43 -12.28 -2.03
C ASN A 120 -10.75 -13.56 -2.83
N TYR A 121 -11.35 -13.43 -4.02
CA TYR A 121 -11.56 -14.57 -4.93
C TYR A 121 -10.24 -15.28 -5.26
N LEU A 122 -9.19 -14.53 -5.61
CA LEU A 122 -7.88 -15.10 -5.90
C LEU A 122 -7.23 -15.75 -4.66
N TYR A 123 -7.38 -15.11 -3.50
CA TYR A 123 -6.89 -15.69 -2.24
C TYR A 123 -7.56 -17.01 -1.91
N ASN A 124 -8.86 -17.09 -2.06
CA ASN A 124 -9.62 -18.34 -1.85
C ASN A 124 -9.24 -19.41 -2.88
N TYR A 125 -8.94 -19.05 -4.12
CA TYR A 125 -8.52 -19.98 -5.17
C TYR A 125 -7.15 -20.59 -4.91
N TYR A 126 -6.17 -19.78 -4.48
CA TYR A 126 -4.81 -20.26 -4.22
C TYR A 126 -4.56 -20.67 -2.78
N ASN A 127 -5.33 -20.16 -1.82
CA ASN A 127 -5.09 -20.24 -0.37
C ASN A 127 -3.65 -19.82 0.00
N ASN A 128 -3.12 -18.84 -0.72
CA ASN A 128 -1.77 -18.31 -0.54
C ASN A 128 -1.70 -16.86 -1.00
N ARG A 129 -1.29 -15.96 -0.10
CA ARG A 129 -1.22 -14.50 -0.36
C ARG A 129 -0.31 -14.14 -1.54
N LYS A 130 0.87 -14.73 -1.61
CA LYS A 130 1.84 -14.43 -2.66
C LYS A 130 1.34 -14.86 -4.04
N LEU A 131 0.69 -16.02 -4.12
CA LEU A 131 0.09 -16.50 -5.37
C LEU A 131 -1.14 -15.66 -5.76
N ALA A 132 -1.96 -15.23 -4.80
CA ALA A 132 -3.08 -14.33 -5.05
C ALA A 132 -2.59 -12.99 -5.60
N LEU A 133 -1.57 -12.38 -5.00
CA LEU A 133 -0.94 -11.15 -5.49
C LEU A 133 -0.32 -11.35 -6.88
N ALA A 134 0.36 -12.48 -7.11
CA ALA A 134 0.92 -12.79 -8.42
C ALA A 134 -0.16 -12.94 -9.49
N ALA A 135 -1.31 -13.54 -9.14
CA ALA A 135 -2.44 -13.68 -10.05
C ALA A 135 -3.21 -12.37 -10.26
N TYR A 136 -3.26 -11.52 -9.26
CA TYR A 136 -3.86 -10.19 -9.36
C TYR A 136 -3.16 -9.35 -10.45
N ASN A 137 -1.84 -9.30 -10.41
CA ASN A 137 -1.04 -8.54 -11.37
C ASN A 137 -0.76 -9.32 -12.67
N GLY A 138 -0.36 -10.58 -12.57
CA GLY A 138 0.11 -11.38 -13.71
C GLY A 138 -0.97 -12.23 -14.39
N GLY A 139 -2.18 -12.29 -13.81
CA GLY A 139 -3.30 -13.09 -14.31
C GLY A 139 -3.27 -14.55 -13.84
N VAL A 140 -4.46 -15.10 -13.55
CA VAL A 140 -4.66 -16.47 -13.08
C VAL A 140 -4.05 -17.51 -14.02
N GLY A 141 -4.28 -17.35 -15.34
CA GLY A 141 -3.78 -18.30 -16.35
C GLY A 141 -2.27 -18.45 -16.38
N ASN A 142 -1.54 -17.37 -16.10
CA ASN A 142 -0.07 -17.41 -16.02
C ASN A 142 0.39 -18.11 -14.74
N VAL A 143 -0.20 -17.79 -13.60
CA VAL A 143 0.16 -18.43 -12.32
C VAL A 143 -0.14 -19.94 -12.36
N ASP A 144 -1.30 -20.35 -12.87
CA ASP A 144 -1.66 -21.76 -13.03
C ASP A 144 -0.69 -22.50 -13.96
N LYS A 145 -0.30 -21.85 -15.05
CA LYS A 145 0.72 -22.38 -15.97
C LYS A 145 2.07 -22.56 -15.28
N TRP A 146 2.52 -21.60 -14.48
CA TRP A 146 3.79 -21.68 -13.75
C TRP A 146 3.76 -22.80 -12.69
N ILE A 147 2.64 -22.96 -11.99
CA ILE A 147 2.45 -24.06 -11.04
C ILE A 147 2.47 -25.42 -11.79
N LYS A 148 1.70 -25.54 -12.87
CA LYS A 148 1.63 -26.78 -13.67
C LYS A 148 2.99 -27.17 -14.26
N GLN A 149 3.81 -26.20 -14.63
CA GLN A 149 5.16 -26.42 -15.15
C GLN A 149 6.22 -26.68 -14.05
N GLY A 150 5.84 -26.65 -12.76
CA GLY A 150 6.77 -26.81 -11.64
C GLY A 150 7.76 -25.65 -11.46
N ILE A 151 7.49 -24.51 -12.10
CA ILE A 151 8.30 -23.28 -11.91
C ILE A 151 8.08 -22.73 -10.51
N ILE A 152 6.83 -22.76 -10.03
CA ILE A 152 6.42 -22.31 -8.70
C ILE A 152 5.77 -23.49 -7.98
N ASP A 153 6.19 -23.73 -6.73
CA ASP A 153 5.50 -24.67 -5.85
C ASP A 153 4.26 -23.96 -5.23
N LYS A 154 3.08 -24.56 -5.43
CA LYS A 154 1.83 -24.01 -4.88
C LYS A 154 1.85 -23.90 -3.34
N ASN A 155 2.47 -24.86 -2.67
CA ASN A 155 2.48 -24.93 -1.20
C ASN A 155 3.58 -24.05 -0.56
N ASN A 156 4.68 -23.80 -1.29
CA ASN A 156 5.80 -22.97 -0.84
C ASN A 156 6.33 -22.12 -2.00
N PRO A 157 5.59 -21.09 -2.43
CA PRO A 157 5.93 -20.31 -3.60
C PRO A 157 7.19 -19.46 -3.39
N ASP A 158 8.20 -19.72 -4.20
CA ASP A 158 9.39 -18.89 -4.32
C ASP A 158 9.14 -17.80 -5.38
N ILE A 159 8.88 -16.58 -4.90
CA ILE A 159 8.55 -15.44 -5.75
C ILE A 159 9.70 -15.07 -6.70
N SER A 160 10.94 -15.38 -6.34
CA SER A 160 12.11 -15.10 -7.20
C SER A 160 12.05 -15.89 -8.53
N LYS A 161 11.27 -16.98 -8.59
CA LYS A 161 11.10 -17.82 -9.76
C LYS A 161 9.97 -17.39 -10.68
N ILE A 162 9.18 -16.38 -10.33
CA ILE A 162 8.14 -15.83 -11.20
C ILE A 162 8.81 -15.34 -12.51
N PRO A 163 8.40 -15.85 -13.69
CA PRO A 163 9.06 -15.49 -14.95
C PRO A 163 8.87 -14.04 -15.36
N PHE A 164 7.73 -13.43 -15.01
CA PHE A 164 7.43 -12.03 -15.32
C PHE A 164 8.06 -11.10 -14.30
N ASP A 165 9.01 -10.29 -14.74
CA ASP A 165 9.74 -9.34 -13.88
C ASP A 165 8.80 -8.34 -13.21
N GLU A 166 7.79 -7.86 -13.92
CA GLU A 166 6.77 -6.95 -13.40
C GLU A 166 6.00 -7.59 -12.24
N THR A 167 5.47 -8.78 -12.44
CA THR A 167 4.71 -9.50 -11.41
C THR A 167 5.59 -9.86 -10.20
N ARG A 168 6.83 -10.26 -10.43
CA ARG A 168 7.79 -10.51 -9.33
C ARG A 168 8.05 -9.27 -8.49
N GLN A 169 8.28 -8.12 -9.15
CA GLN A 169 8.48 -6.84 -8.48
C GLN A 169 7.21 -6.36 -7.77
N TYR A 170 6.04 -6.57 -8.38
CA TYR A 170 4.76 -6.24 -7.79
C TYR A 170 4.55 -6.97 -6.45
N VAL A 171 4.64 -8.28 -6.44
CA VAL A 171 4.49 -9.08 -5.21
C VAL A 171 5.50 -8.64 -4.15
N THR A 172 6.76 -8.42 -4.55
CA THR A 172 7.81 -7.95 -3.62
C THR A 172 7.48 -6.59 -3.01
N LYS A 173 6.99 -5.65 -3.83
CA LYS A 173 6.61 -4.30 -3.37
C LYS A 173 5.42 -4.34 -2.42
N VAL A 174 4.36 -5.11 -2.75
CA VAL A 174 3.18 -5.21 -1.89
C VAL A 174 3.54 -5.84 -0.53
N GLU A 175 4.30 -6.95 -0.53
CA GLU A 175 4.77 -7.58 0.72
C GLU A 175 5.61 -6.61 1.55
N ALA A 176 6.56 -5.89 0.94
CA ALA A 176 7.39 -4.93 1.66
C ALA A 176 6.58 -3.74 2.21
N THR A 177 5.59 -3.25 1.46
CA THR A 177 4.69 -2.19 1.91
C THR A 177 3.82 -2.68 3.07
N TYR A 178 3.31 -3.91 2.97
CA TYR A 178 2.54 -4.54 4.03
C TYR A 178 3.34 -4.65 5.34
N ASP A 179 4.59 -5.09 5.28
CA ASP A 179 5.46 -5.20 6.46
C ASP A 179 5.73 -3.83 7.10
N VAL A 180 5.94 -2.80 6.27
CA VAL A 180 6.08 -1.41 6.75
C VAL A 180 4.79 -0.96 7.43
N TYR A 181 3.64 -1.09 6.77
CA TYR A 181 2.36 -0.66 7.33
C TYR A 181 2.00 -1.42 8.61
N LYS A 182 2.24 -2.73 8.68
CA LYS A 182 2.06 -3.53 9.92
C LYS A 182 2.90 -3.00 11.07
N THR A 183 4.09 -2.48 10.81
CA THR A 183 4.94 -1.88 11.86
C THR A 183 4.32 -0.61 12.44
N PHE A 184 3.67 0.23 11.60
CA PHE A 184 3.08 1.50 12.02
C PHE A 184 1.63 1.35 12.53
N TYR A 185 0.82 0.56 11.86
CA TYR A 185 -0.63 0.46 12.10
C TYR A 185 -1.04 -0.81 12.87
N LYS A 186 -0.11 -1.76 13.09
CA LYS A 186 -0.34 -3.03 13.78
C LYS A 186 -1.44 -3.87 13.10
N ASP A 187 -2.65 -3.91 13.68
CA ASP A 187 -3.72 -4.82 13.25
C ASP A 187 -4.92 -4.11 12.62
N SER A 188 -4.97 -2.78 12.65
CA SER A 188 -6.08 -2.00 12.08
C SER A 188 -5.60 -0.66 11.55
N LEU A 189 -6.26 -0.18 10.50
CA LEU A 189 -6.10 1.22 10.10
C LEU A 189 -6.77 2.11 11.16
N PRO A 190 -6.18 3.28 11.50
CA PRO A 190 -6.84 4.23 12.38
C PRO A 190 -8.05 4.81 11.63
N ASP A 191 -9.15 5.02 12.36
CA ASP A 191 -10.28 5.78 11.82
C ASP A 191 -9.91 7.28 11.72
N ASN A 192 -10.70 8.03 10.95
CA ASN A 192 -10.50 9.48 10.78
C ASN A 192 -10.54 10.24 12.12
N ASN A 193 -11.31 9.74 13.11
CA ASN A 193 -11.40 10.33 14.43
C ASN A 193 -10.10 10.10 15.24
N THR A 194 -9.47 8.93 15.08
CA THR A 194 -8.19 8.61 15.72
C THR A 194 -7.05 9.48 15.18
N LEU A 195 -7.02 9.74 13.87
CA LEU A 195 -6.03 10.63 13.25
C LEU A 195 -6.20 12.07 13.72
N THR A 196 -7.42 12.60 13.76
CA THR A 196 -7.72 13.94 14.29
C THR A 196 -7.28 14.07 15.75
N ASN A 197 -7.48 13.03 16.56
CA ASN A 197 -7.03 13.01 17.95
C ASN A 197 -5.50 12.97 18.07
N LEU A 198 -4.81 12.23 17.23
CA LEU A 198 -3.34 12.18 17.19
C LEU A 198 -2.74 13.49 16.74
N GLU A 199 -3.33 14.15 15.75
CA GLU A 199 -2.95 15.49 15.30
C GLU A 199 -3.16 16.53 16.42
N GLN A 200 -4.29 16.49 17.11
CA GLN A 200 -4.57 17.34 18.27
C GLN A 200 -3.63 17.06 19.45
N LEU A 201 -3.29 15.80 19.72
CA LEU A 201 -2.32 15.45 20.75
C LEU A 201 -0.91 15.92 20.38
N SER A 202 -0.52 15.86 19.11
CA SER A 202 0.74 16.39 18.64
C SER A 202 0.79 17.90 18.79
N TYR A 203 -0.27 18.61 18.41
CA TYR A 203 -0.37 20.07 18.54
C TYR A 203 -0.32 20.54 20.00
N ASN A 204 -1.03 19.85 20.90
CA ASN A 204 -1.07 20.18 22.32
C ASN A 204 0.23 19.86 23.09
N ASN A 205 1.08 18.96 22.54
CA ASN A 205 2.37 18.65 23.17
C ASN A 205 3.52 19.55 22.68
N PHE A 206 3.28 20.42 21.70
CA PHE A 206 4.26 21.37 21.19
C PHE A 206 3.97 22.85 21.58
N MET A 207 2.89 23.10 22.32
CA MET A 207 2.62 24.40 22.94
C MET A 207 2.82 24.36 24.46
#